data_b0d0d82076bbf3f6fb0e177113ce13c1
#
_entry.id   b0d0d82076bbf3f6fb0e177113ce13c1
#
_cell.length_a   1.000
_cell.length_b   1.000
_cell.length_c   1.000
_cell.angle_alpha   90.00
_cell.angle_beta   90.00
_cell.angle_gamma   90.00
#
_symmetry.space_group_name_H-M   'P 1'
#
loop_
_entity.id
_entity.type
_entity.pdbx_description
1 polymer ?
#
loop_
_entity_poly.entity_id
_entity_poly.type
_entity_poly.pdbx_seq_one_letter_code
_entity_poly.pdbx_strand_id
1 'polypeptide(L)'
;LEFLLLAAISIAIVHSFAPDHYLPIVTIARMKNWGAGKAAGLSGIAAGIHVATSVILSLAVFTGLDLAGYAKTLEEVSPLMLILFGLLYTLMSVIRPHKHVHSLSTTTLLLVLGLSPCVPLIPIVLATSTFSQAMFVALLFSVATISTIVTLTYISYKAFKPPRIDEKEDVVAGIIVAAVGLIMYILEGKIWISRHQKMLVSIPRMKSLA
;
A
#
# COMPACT_ATOMS: atom_id res chain seq x y z
N LEU A 1 -9.84 -18.70 -17.90
CA LEU A 1 -10.13 -17.31 -17.56
C LEU A 1 -10.83 -17.21 -16.20
N GLU A 2 -11.87 -18.01 -15.91
CA GLU A 2 -12.64 -17.97 -14.65
C GLU A 2 -11.76 -18.11 -13.40
N PHE A 3 -10.85 -19.10 -13.40
CA PHE A 3 -9.90 -19.28 -12.30
C PHE A 3 -9.02 -18.05 -12.09
N LEU A 4 -8.56 -17.41 -13.17
CA LEU A 4 -7.73 -16.21 -13.11
C LEU A 4 -8.51 -15.01 -12.55
N LEU A 5 -9.79 -14.88 -12.89
CA LEU A 5 -10.66 -13.82 -12.35
C LEU A 5 -10.88 -14.00 -10.83
N LEU A 6 -11.17 -15.25 -10.41
CA LEU A 6 -11.30 -15.56 -8.99
C LEU A 6 -10.00 -15.30 -8.22
N ALA A 7 -8.86 -15.68 -8.78
CA ALA A 7 -7.55 -15.41 -8.21
C ALA A 7 -7.29 -13.89 -8.10
N ALA A 8 -7.60 -13.13 -9.15
CA ALA A 8 -7.43 -11.68 -9.16
C ALA A 8 -8.24 -11.00 -8.06
N ILE A 9 -9.53 -11.34 -7.93
CA ILE A 9 -10.42 -10.78 -6.91
C ILE A 9 -9.92 -11.18 -5.50
N SER A 10 -9.58 -12.45 -5.30
CA SER A 10 -9.12 -12.95 -4.00
C SER A 10 -7.83 -12.28 -3.56
N ILE A 11 -6.86 -12.15 -4.48
CA ILE A 11 -5.58 -11.49 -4.20
C ILE A 11 -5.79 -9.99 -3.95
N ALA A 12 -6.65 -9.33 -4.72
CA ALA A 12 -7.01 -7.93 -4.51
C ALA A 12 -7.58 -7.68 -3.10
N ILE A 13 -8.51 -8.53 -2.68
CA ILE A 13 -9.13 -8.44 -1.34
C ILE A 13 -8.06 -8.67 -0.26
N VAL A 14 -7.31 -9.78 -0.33
CA VAL A 14 -6.29 -10.13 0.68
C VAL A 14 -5.20 -9.06 0.77
N HIS A 15 -4.70 -8.57 -0.36
CA HIS A 15 -3.71 -7.50 -0.42
C HIS A 15 -4.22 -6.20 0.23
N SER A 16 -5.49 -5.85 0.00
CA SER A 16 -6.09 -4.64 0.57
C SER A 16 -6.22 -4.65 2.10
N PHE A 17 -6.10 -5.80 2.76
CA PHE A 17 -6.04 -5.88 4.22
C PHE A 17 -4.71 -5.40 4.81
N ALA A 18 -3.69 -5.15 3.98
CA ALA A 18 -2.43 -4.58 4.45
C ALA A 18 -2.67 -3.21 5.12
N PRO A 19 -2.19 -3.03 6.37
CA PRO A 19 -2.55 -1.87 7.19
C PRO A 19 -2.09 -0.52 6.63
N ASP A 20 -1.03 -0.52 5.83
CA ASP A 20 -0.48 0.67 5.17
C ASP A 20 -1.46 1.33 4.18
N HIS A 21 -2.42 0.57 3.64
CA HIS A 21 -3.37 1.07 2.65
C HIS A 21 -4.44 1.98 3.25
N TYR A 22 -4.86 1.76 4.49
CA TYR A 22 -5.99 2.48 5.08
C TYR A 22 -5.71 3.09 6.46
N LEU A 23 -4.87 2.45 7.32
CA LEU A 23 -4.64 2.94 8.68
C LEU A 23 -4.05 4.36 8.75
N PRO A 24 -3.09 4.77 7.88
CA PRO A 24 -2.58 6.14 7.90
C PRO A 24 -3.68 7.17 7.68
N ILE A 25 -4.60 6.91 6.73
CA ILE A 25 -5.73 7.80 6.43
C ILE A 25 -6.72 7.82 7.60
N VAL A 26 -7.07 6.65 8.16
CA VAL A 26 -7.94 6.54 9.33
C VAL A 26 -7.39 7.32 10.51
N THR A 27 -6.09 7.17 10.78
CA THR A 27 -5.41 7.85 11.89
C THR A 27 -5.49 9.36 11.73
N ILE A 28 -5.07 9.91 10.60
CA ILE A 28 -5.09 11.35 10.35
C ILE A 28 -6.53 11.88 10.34
N ALA A 29 -7.48 11.14 9.75
CA ALA A 29 -8.88 11.54 9.73
C ALA A 29 -9.48 11.61 11.12
N ARG A 30 -9.14 10.69 12.02
CA ARG A 30 -9.60 10.70 13.41
C ARG A 30 -8.98 11.82 14.21
N MET A 31 -7.67 12.03 14.09
CA MET A 31 -6.96 13.09 14.81
C MET A 31 -7.44 14.49 14.37
N LYS A 32 -7.78 14.65 13.09
CA LYS A 32 -8.33 15.92 12.54
C LYS A 32 -9.84 16.04 12.65
N ASN A 33 -10.50 15.14 13.34
CA ASN A 33 -11.96 15.12 13.50
C ASN A 33 -12.73 15.17 12.15
N TRP A 34 -12.17 14.55 11.09
CA TRP A 34 -12.87 14.43 9.82
C TRP A 34 -14.02 13.42 9.93
N GLY A 35 -15.08 13.63 9.16
CA GLY A 35 -16.17 12.64 9.08
C GLY A 35 -15.74 11.36 8.34
N ALA A 36 -16.39 10.23 8.66
CA ALA A 36 -16.14 8.94 8.02
C ALA A 36 -16.22 8.99 6.49
N GLY A 37 -17.15 9.77 5.94
CA GLY A 37 -17.30 9.96 4.49
C GLY A 37 -16.09 10.64 3.86
N LYS A 38 -15.49 11.65 4.52
CA LYS A 38 -14.27 12.32 4.05
C LYS A 38 -13.07 11.36 4.10
N ALA A 39 -12.94 10.57 5.17
CA ALA A 39 -11.89 9.57 5.27
C ALA A 39 -12.00 8.52 4.17
N ALA A 40 -13.19 7.99 3.92
CA ALA A 40 -13.47 7.04 2.85
C ALA A 40 -13.21 7.62 1.46
N GLY A 41 -13.62 8.89 1.22
CA GLY A 41 -13.36 9.58 -0.05
C GLY A 41 -11.87 9.76 -0.33
N LEU A 42 -11.09 10.21 0.64
CA LEU A 42 -9.63 10.35 0.52
C LEU A 42 -8.94 9.00 0.31
N SER A 43 -9.40 7.96 1.02
CA SER A 43 -8.93 6.59 0.82
C SER A 43 -9.24 6.08 -0.59
N GLY A 44 -10.42 6.39 -1.13
CA GLY A 44 -10.79 6.08 -2.50
C GLY A 44 -9.87 6.76 -3.53
N ILE A 45 -9.49 8.02 -3.30
CA ILE A 45 -8.54 8.75 -4.16
C ILE A 45 -7.16 8.10 -4.09
N ALA A 46 -6.64 7.81 -2.89
CA ALA A 46 -5.35 7.14 -2.72
C ALA A 46 -5.34 5.76 -3.39
N ALA A 47 -6.37 4.94 -3.15
CA ALA A 47 -6.54 3.64 -3.78
C ALA A 47 -6.66 3.74 -5.30
N GLY A 48 -7.34 4.77 -5.81
CA GLY A 48 -7.44 5.04 -7.25
C GLY A 48 -6.08 5.32 -7.89
N ILE A 49 -5.25 6.16 -7.27
CA ILE A 49 -3.87 6.44 -7.72
C ILE A 49 -3.02 5.17 -7.64
N HIS A 50 -3.09 4.44 -6.51
CA HIS A 50 -2.38 3.19 -6.28
C HIS A 50 -2.66 2.14 -7.36
N VAL A 51 -3.93 1.96 -7.68
CA VAL A 51 -4.35 1.01 -8.71
C VAL A 51 -3.99 1.51 -10.11
N ALA A 52 -4.14 2.81 -10.41
CA ALA A 52 -3.78 3.36 -11.70
C ALA A 52 -2.29 3.17 -12.00
N THR A 53 -1.41 3.47 -11.04
CA THR A 53 0.03 3.22 -11.18
C THR A 53 0.34 1.74 -11.38
N SER A 54 -0.35 0.86 -10.66
CA SER A 54 -0.18 -0.59 -10.75
C SER A 54 -0.63 -1.14 -12.10
N VAL A 55 -1.76 -0.67 -12.63
CA VAL A 55 -2.29 -1.07 -13.95
C VAL A 55 -1.35 -0.61 -15.06
N ILE A 56 -0.93 0.67 -15.04
CA ILE A 56 0.02 1.21 -16.03
C ILE A 56 1.29 0.38 -16.05
N LEU A 57 1.85 0.08 -14.87
CA LEU A 57 3.08 -0.67 -14.75
C LEU A 57 2.91 -2.13 -15.21
N SER A 58 1.82 -2.79 -14.82
CA SER A 58 1.53 -4.17 -15.22
C SER A 58 1.32 -4.31 -16.73
N LEU A 59 0.61 -3.37 -17.35
CA LEU A 59 0.41 -3.35 -18.79
C LEU A 59 1.70 -3.00 -19.54
N ALA A 60 2.53 -2.12 -19.02
CA ALA A 60 3.85 -1.82 -19.59
C ALA A 60 4.75 -3.08 -19.59
N VAL A 61 4.78 -3.84 -18.49
CA VAL A 61 5.49 -5.12 -18.43
C VAL A 61 4.86 -6.15 -19.39
N PHE A 62 3.54 -6.21 -19.49
CA PHE A 62 2.83 -7.08 -20.42
C PHE A 62 3.21 -6.80 -21.90
N THR A 63 3.47 -5.54 -22.27
CA THR A 63 3.90 -5.15 -23.63
C THR A 63 5.39 -5.36 -23.89
N GLY A 64 6.13 -5.95 -22.96
CA GLY A 64 7.54 -6.31 -23.10
C GLY A 64 8.53 -5.27 -22.58
N LEU A 65 8.06 -4.22 -21.86
CA LEU A 65 8.96 -3.31 -21.15
C LEU A 65 9.50 -3.98 -19.88
N ASP A 66 10.81 -3.98 -19.71
CA ASP A 66 11.48 -4.56 -18.53
C ASP A 66 11.42 -3.61 -17.33
N LEU A 67 10.20 -3.45 -16.78
CA LEU A 67 9.91 -2.59 -15.64
C LEU A 67 9.62 -3.38 -14.34
N ALA A 68 9.64 -4.71 -14.41
CA ALA A 68 9.31 -5.55 -13.25
C ALA A 68 10.28 -5.31 -12.06
N GLY A 69 11.56 -5.07 -12.35
CA GLY A 69 12.56 -4.71 -11.35
C GLY A 69 12.26 -3.38 -10.64
N TYR A 70 11.85 -2.37 -11.40
CA TYR A 70 11.46 -1.07 -10.84
C TYR A 70 10.22 -1.16 -9.96
N ALA A 71 9.21 -1.95 -10.37
CA ALA A 71 8.01 -2.19 -9.58
C ALA A 71 8.36 -2.77 -8.20
N LYS A 72 9.21 -3.78 -8.18
CA LYS A 72 9.68 -4.43 -6.96
C LYS A 72 10.45 -3.44 -6.06
N THR A 73 11.34 -2.64 -6.63
CA THR A 73 12.09 -1.63 -5.86
C THR A 73 11.14 -0.59 -5.23
N LEU A 74 10.11 -0.15 -5.95
CA LEU A 74 9.11 0.79 -5.42
C LEU A 74 8.31 0.17 -4.27
N GLU A 75 7.93 -1.11 -4.37
CA GLU A 75 7.27 -1.83 -3.27
C GLU A 75 8.17 -1.89 -2.03
N GLU A 76 9.44 -2.29 -2.19
CA GLU A 76 10.41 -2.40 -1.08
C GLU A 76 10.71 -1.05 -0.40
N VAL A 77 10.66 0.05 -1.14
CA VAL A 77 10.92 1.41 -0.62
C VAL A 77 9.67 2.03 0.03
N SER A 78 8.47 1.56 -0.33
CA SER A 78 7.21 2.13 0.14
C SER A 78 7.08 2.20 1.68
N PRO A 79 7.39 1.15 2.47
CA PRO A 79 7.34 1.24 3.93
C PRO A 79 8.33 2.25 4.51
N LEU A 80 9.51 2.39 3.89
CA LEU A 80 10.51 3.39 4.30
C LEU A 80 10.01 4.82 4.07
N MET A 81 9.32 5.05 2.94
CA MET A 81 8.68 6.33 2.64
C MET A 81 7.59 6.66 3.67
N LEU A 82 6.83 5.66 4.11
CA LEU A 82 5.79 5.83 5.11
C LEU A 82 6.40 6.15 6.50
N ILE A 83 7.49 5.47 6.88
CA ILE A 83 8.26 5.78 8.11
C ILE A 83 8.76 7.24 8.05
N LEU A 84 9.43 7.60 6.96
CA LEU A 84 9.98 8.95 6.78
C LEU A 84 8.88 10.01 6.83
N PHE A 85 7.75 9.76 6.15
CA PHE A 85 6.60 10.67 6.20
C PHE A 85 6.06 10.83 7.62
N GLY A 86 5.85 9.73 8.36
CA GLY A 86 5.36 9.77 9.74
C GLY A 86 6.31 10.52 10.68
N LEU A 87 7.63 10.29 10.55
CA LEU A 87 8.64 10.99 11.34
C LEU A 87 8.72 12.49 11.01
N LEU A 88 8.73 12.86 9.73
CA LEU A 88 8.73 14.26 9.29
C LEU A 88 7.46 14.97 9.72
N TYR A 89 6.30 14.32 9.61
CA TYR A 89 5.04 14.87 10.07
C TYR A 89 5.05 15.12 11.58
N THR A 90 5.54 14.16 12.37
CA THR A 90 5.74 14.32 13.82
C THR A 90 6.67 15.50 14.13
N LEU A 91 7.83 15.55 13.48
CA LEU A 91 8.82 16.62 13.70
C LEU A 91 8.25 18.00 13.37
N MET A 92 7.56 18.14 12.23
CA MET A 92 6.94 19.40 11.83
C MET A 92 5.83 19.83 12.81
N SER A 93 5.08 18.87 13.34
CA SER A 93 4.02 19.12 14.33
C SER A 93 4.57 19.58 15.67
N VAL A 94 5.77 19.11 16.05
CA VAL A 94 6.49 19.57 17.28
C VAL A 94 7.07 20.96 17.10
N ILE A 95 7.70 21.24 15.95
CA ILE A 95 8.41 22.51 15.71
C ILE A 95 7.43 23.66 15.40
N ARG A 96 6.30 23.38 14.76
CA ARG A 96 5.33 24.39 14.30
C ARG A 96 3.90 24.03 14.73
N PRO A 97 3.55 24.15 16.01
CA PRO A 97 2.26 23.68 16.51
C PRO A 97 1.03 24.42 15.97
N HIS A 98 1.18 25.57 15.29
CA HIS A 98 0.01 26.46 15.00
C HIS A 98 -0.12 27.00 13.58
N LYS A 99 0.60 26.56 12.54
CA LYS A 99 0.43 27.11 11.16
C LYS A 99 0.47 26.08 10.05
N HIS A 100 -0.70 25.87 9.40
CA HIS A 100 -0.88 25.45 7.98
C HIS A 100 -0.19 24.19 7.45
N VAL A 101 0.16 23.21 8.26
CA VAL A 101 0.69 21.90 7.79
C VAL A 101 -0.40 21.04 7.16
N HIS A 102 -1.67 21.44 7.32
CA HIS A 102 -2.84 20.58 7.03
C HIS A 102 -3.03 20.15 5.57
N SER A 103 -2.76 21.00 4.57
CA SER A 103 -3.04 20.65 3.17
C SER A 103 -1.88 19.87 2.53
N LEU A 104 -0.65 20.31 2.77
CA LEU A 104 0.55 19.63 2.25
C LEU A 104 0.70 18.21 2.78
N SER A 105 0.43 18.00 4.09
CA SER A 105 0.55 16.68 4.70
C SER A 105 -0.47 15.68 4.15
N THR A 106 -1.71 16.09 3.87
CA THR A 106 -2.74 15.22 3.29
C THR A 106 -2.40 14.85 1.86
N THR A 107 -1.99 15.81 1.04
CA THR A 107 -1.57 15.56 -0.36
C THR A 107 -0.35 14.66 -0.42
N THR A 108 0.66 14.93 0.41
CA THR A 108 1.87 14.09 0.47
C THR A 108 1.54 12.66 0.89
N LEU A 109 0.65 12.49 1.89
CA LEU A 109 0.20 11.16 2.30
C LEU A 109 -0.51 10.41 1.15
N LEU A 110 -1.42 11.08 0.45
CA LEU A 110 -2.14 10.49 -0.68
C LEU A 110 -1.17 10.08 -1.80
N LEU A 111 -0.14 10.89 -2.06
CA LEU A 111 0.89 10.56 -3.05
C LEU A 111 1.76 9.39 -2.60
N VAL A 112 2.22 9.37 -1.35
CA VAL A 112 3.03 8.27 -0.82
C VAL A 112 2.27 6.95 -0.88
N LEU A 113 1.01 6.94 -0.43
CA LEU A 113 0.17 5.73 -0.47
C LEU A 113 -0.24 5.35 -1.89
N GLY A 114 -0.53 6.34 -2.73
CA GLY A 114 -1.02 6.10 -4.09
C GLY A 114 0.10 5.71 -5.08
N LEU A 115 1.31 6.20 -4.92
CA LEU A 115 2.42 5.91 -5.85
C LEU A 115 3.12 4.58 -5.58
N SER A 116 2.84 3.92 -4.45
CA SER A 116 3.32 2.57 -4.17
C SER A 116 2.59 1.56 -5.08
N PRO A 117 3.25 0.88 -6.03
CA PRO A 117 2.57 -0.02 -6.97
C PRO A 117 2.20 -1.34 -6.29
N CYS A 118 1.05 -1.90 -6.72
CA CYS A 118 0.60 -3.23 -6.32
C CYS A 118 1.30 -4.30 -7.16
N VAL A 119 2.43 -4.81 -6.68
CA VAL A 119 3.22 -5.84 -7.39
C VAL A 119 2.42 -7.12 -7.67
N PRO A 120 1.51 -7.61 -6.80
CA PRO A 120 0.70 -8.78 -7.09
C PRO A 120 -0.13 -8.72 -8.38
N LEU A 121 -0.44 -7.53 -8.91
CA LEU A 121 -1.17 -7.40 -10.17
C LEU A 121 -0.33 -7.83 -11.39
N ILE A 122 0.99 -7.62 -11.36
CA ILE A 122 1.89 -7.92 -12.48
C ILE A 122 1.80 -9.40 -12.91
N PRO A 123 2.05 -10.40 -12.04
CA PRO A 123 1.97 -11.80 -12.45
C PRO A 123 0.57 -12.22 -12.90
N ILE A 124 -0.49 -11.60 -12.35
CA ILE A 124 -1.86 -11.90 -12.74
C ILE A 124 -2.12 -11.43 -14.17
N VAL A 125 -1.68 -10.21 -14.52
CA VAL A 125 -1.78 -9.65 -15.86
C VAL A 125 -0.93 -10.45 -16.85
N LEU A 126 0.29 -10.84 -16.49
CA LEU A 126 1.16 -11.67 -17.33
C LEU A 126 0.61 -13.09 -17.58
N ALA A 127 -0.24 -13.60 -16.71
CA ALA A 127 -0.89 -14.90 -16.90
C ALA A 127 -2.05 -14.87 -17.92
N THR A 128 -2.39 -13.68 -18.46
CA THR A 128 -3.41 -13.54 -19.52
C THR A 128 -2.81 -13.79 -20.90
N SER A 129 -3.63 -14.28 -21.83
CA SER A 129 -3.18 -14.58 -23.20
C SER A 129 -3.37 -13.43 -24.17
N THR A 130 -4.21 -12.44 -23.85
CA THR A 130 -4.54 -11.32 -24.74
C THR A 130 -4.62 -10.02 -23.97
N PHE A 131 -4.36 -8.92 -24.66
CA PHE A 131 -4.45 -7.57 -24.07
C PHE A 131 -5.87 -7.26 -23.53
N SER A 132 -6.92 -7.73 -24.23
CA SER A 132 -8.30 -7.56 -23.75
C SER A 132 -8.55 -8.29 -22.42
N GLN A 133 -8.02 -9.49 -22.25
CA GLN A 133 -8.10 -10.23 -20.99
C GLN A 133 -7.29 -9.53 -19.89
N ALA A 134 -6.11 -9.03 -20.21
CA ALA A 134 -5.26 -8.25 -19.29
C ALA A 134 -5.99 -7.02 -18.75
N MET A 135 -6.62 -6.26 -19.64
CA MET A 135 -7.43 -5.08 -19.26
C MET A 135 -8.62 -5.44 -18.39
N PHE A 136 -9.34 -6.52 -18.72
CA PHE A 136 -10.51 -6.94 -17.96
C PHE A 136 -10.14 -7.42 -16.55
N VAL A 137 -9.07 -8.20 -16.45
CA VAL A 137 -8.52 -8.67 -15.16
C VAL A 137 -8.03 -7.49 -14.31
N ALA A 138 -7.29 -6.55 -14.91
CA ALA A 138 -6.83 -5.34 -14.25
C ALA A 138 -7.99 -4.47 -13.75
N LEU A 139 -9.07 -4.33 -14.53
CA LEU A 139 -10.26 -3.59 -14.12
C LEU A 139 -10.95 -4.25 -12.92
N LEU A 140 -11.15 -5.57 -12.95
CA LEU A 140 -11.76 -6.33 -11.85
C LEU A 140 -10.92 -6.23 -10.57
N PHE A 141 -9.62 -6.40 -10.68
CA PHE A 141 -8.68 -6.22 -9.58
C PHE A 141 -8.78 -4.80 -9.00
N SER A 142 -8.86 -3.79 -9.86
CA SER A 142 -8.98 -2.37 -9.48
C SER A 142 -10.23 -2.11 -8.67
N VAL A 143 -11.38 -2.56 -9.16
CA VAL A 143 -12.67 -2.38 -8.48
C VAL A 143 -12.68 -3.11 -7.13
N ALA A 144 -12.16 -4.34 -7.07
CA ALA A 144 -12.06 -5.09 -5.83
C ALA A 144 -11.16 -4.41 -4.80
N THR A 145 -9.97 -3.95 -5.23
CA THR A 145 -9.01 -3.24 -4.37
C THR A 145 -9.59 -1.94 -3.81
N ILE A 146 -10.12 -1.06 -4.68
CA ILE A 146 -10.67 0.23 -4.25
C ILE A 146 -11.85 0.02 -3.30
N SER A 147 -12.78 -0.87 -3.65
CA SER A 147 -13.96 -1.15 -2.82
C SER A 147 -13.57 -1.69 -1.45
N THR A 148 -12.60 -2.58 -1.39
CA THR A 148 -12.12 -3.16 -0.13
C THR A 148 -11.43 -2.11 0.73
N ILE A 149 -10.51 -1.31 0.17
CA ILE A 149 -9.79 -0.27 0.91
C ILE A 149 -10.76 0.79 1.46
N VAL A 150 -11.71 1.26 0.65
CA VAL A 150 -12.74 2.23 1.08
C VAL A 150 -13.60 1.66 2.21
N THR A 151 -14.02 0.40 2.08
CA THR A 151 -14.82 -0.29 3.10
C THR A 151 -14.04 -0.46 4.40
N LEU A 152 -12.78 -0.92 4.31
CA LEU A 152 -11.90 -1.07 5.49
C LEU A 152 -11.64 0.28 6.16
N THR A 153 -11.41 1.34 5.38
CA THR A 153 -11.24 2.70 5.91
C THR A 153 -12.49 3.13 6.68
N TYR A 154 -13.68 2.94 6.11
CA TYR A 154 -14.93 3.33 6.74
C TYR A 154 -15.20 2.56 8.04
N ILE A 155 -15.02 1.23 8.01
CA ILE A 155 -15.20 0.36 9.19
C ILE A 155 -14.16 0.69 10.27
N SER A 156 -12.89 0.77 9.88
CA SER A 156 -11.80 1.09 10.80
C SER A 156 -11.95 2.48 11.39
N TYR A 157 -12.40 3.46 10.61
CA TYR A 157 -12.70 4.79 11.12
C TYR A 157 -13.77 4.74 12.23
N LYS A 158 -14.82 3.96 12.07
CA LYS A 158 -15.86 3.82 13.11
C LYS A 158 -15.39 3.05 14.34
N ALA A 159 -14.57 2.01 14.15
CA ALA A 159 -14.03 1.19 15.23
C ALA A 159 -12.91 1.87 16.02
N PHE A 160 -12.05 2.64 15.34
CA PHE A 160 -10.89 3.27 15.93
C PHE A 160 -11.28 4.53 16.72
N LYS A 161 -11.06 4.52 18.02
CA LYS A 161 -11.25 5.66 18.94
C LYS A 161 -9.91 6.00 19.57
N PRO A 162 -9.09 6.86 18.95
CA PRO A 162 -7.81 7.25 19.55
C PRO A 162 -8.06 8.02 20.86
N PRO A 163 -7.15 7.96 21.83
CA PRO A 163 -7.23 8.78 23.03
C PRO A 163 -7.24 10.27 22.60
N ARG A 164 -8.12 11.05 23.21
CA ARG A 164 -8.16 12.50 23.00
C ARG A 164 -6.94 13.12 23.71
N ILE A 165 -6.03 13.65 22.93
CA ILE A 165 -4.84 14.37 23.41
C ILE A 165 -4.88 15.73 22.70
N ASP A 166 -5.62 16.66 23.30
CA ASP A 166 -6.07 17.92 22.66
C ASP A 166 -4.97 18.82 22.07
N GLU A 167 -3.72 18.70 22.55
CA GLU A 167 -2.62 19.57 22.06
C GLU A 167 -1.57 18.85 21.19
N LYS A 168 -1.62 17.51 21.08
CA LYS A 168 -0.59 16.71 20.39
C LYS A 168 -1.16 15.71 19.39
N GLU A 169 -2.37 15.97 18.88
CA GLU A 169 -3.05 15.07 17.95
C GLU A 169 -2.20 14.77 16.71
N ASP A 170 -1.60 15.80 16.09
CA ASP A 170 -0.78 15.63 14.90
C ASP A 170 0.53 14.88 15.18
N VAL A 171 1.11 15.03 16.37
CA VAL A 171 2.31 14.27 16.81
C VAL A 171 1.97 12.78 16.93
N VAL A 172 0.86 12.47 17.59
CA VAL A 172 0.39 11.07 17.74
C VAL A 172 0.06 10.46 16.40
N ALA A 173 -0.60 11.20 15.50
CA ALA A 173 -0.87 10.74 14.15
C ALA A 173 0.41 10.37 13.39
N GLY A 174 1.42 11.22 13.44
CA GLY A 174 2.72 10.96 12.80
C GLY A 174 3.42 9.72 13.35
N ILE A 175 3.41 9.55 14.68
CA ILE A 175 3.99 8.35 15.34
C ILE A 175 3.27 7.08 14.89
N ILE A 176 1.93 7.09 14.83
CA ILE A 176 1.16 5.91 14.39
C ILE A 176 1.47 5.59 12.93
N VAL A 177 1.55 6.59 12.05
CA VAL A 177 1.90 6.39 10.64
C VAL A 177 3.30 5.80 10.50
N ALA A 178 4.30 6.34 11.24
CA ALA A 178 5.64 5.79 11.25
C ALA A 178 5.69 4.34 11.78
N ALA A 179 4.91 4.04 12.82
CA ALA A 179 4.81 2.69 13.37
C ALA A 179 4.19 1.69 12.37
N VAL A 180 3.16 2.10 11.61
CA VAL A 180 2.58 1.28 10.54
C VAL A 180 3.64 0.98 9.48
N GLY A 181 4.40 2.00 9.01
CA GLY A 181 5.49 1.81 8.07
C GLY A 181 6.57 0.85 8.60
N LEU A 182 6.93 0.96 9.88
CA LEU A 182 7.90 0.08 10.53
C LEU A 182 7.41 -1.38 10.60
N ILE A 183 6.14 -1.58 10.95
CA ILE A 183 5.53 -2.91 10.97
C ILE A 183 5.58 -3.54 9.58
N MET A 184 5.20 -2.79 8.53
CA MET A 184 5.25 -3.26 7.15
C MET A 184 6.68 -3.61 6.74
N TYR A 185 7.66 -2.75 7.03
CA TYR A 185 9.07 -3.01 6.73
C TYR A 185 9.59 -4.31 7.38
N ILE A 186 9.23 -4.57 8.63
CA ILE A 186 9.62 -5.79 9.34
C ILE A 186 8.94 -7.02 8.75
N LEU A 187 7.65 -6.93 8.39
CA LEU A 187 6.90 -8.03 7.80
C LEU A 187 7.46 -8.41 6.43
N GLU A 188 7.72 -7.43 5.58
CA GLU A 188 8.31 -7.64 4.26
C GLU A 188 9.73 -8.19 4.34
N GLY A 189 10.57 -7.64 5.23
CA GLY A 189 11.92 -8.12 5.49
C GLY A 189 11.97 -9.59 5.94
N LYS A 190 11.05 -10.02 6.81
CA LYS A 190 10.94 -11.42 7.24
C LYS A 190 10.52 -12.35 6.10
N ILE A 191 9.60 -11.91 5.25
CA ILE A 191 9.15 -12.68 4.08
C ILE A 191 10.32 -12.85 3.09
N TRP A 192 11.11 -11.80 2.88
CA TRP A 192 12.28 -11.82 1.99
C TRP A 192 13.35 -12.81 2.48
N ILE A 193 13.72 -12.76 3.77
CA ILE A 193 14.72 -13.67 4.39
C ILE A 193 14.24 -15.12 4.29
N SER A 194 12.98 -15.40 4.62
CA SER A 194 12.40 -16.74 4.54
C SER A 194 12.42 -17.30 3.10
N ARG A 195 12.17 -16.45 2.11
CA ARG A 195 12.19 -16.83 0.68
C ARG A 195 13.59 -17.13 0.20
N HIS A 196 14.60 -16.34 0.59
CA HIS A 196 16.01 -16.55 0.26
C HIS A 196 16.58 -17.81 0.91
N GLN A 197 16.26 -18.08 2.18
CA GLN A 197 16.67 -19.32 2.84
C GLN A 197 16.11 -20.57 2.16
N LYS A 198 14.84 -20.55 1.75
CA LYS A 198 14.24 -21.67 1.00
C LYS A 198 14.92 -21.89 -0.35
N MET A 199 15.29 -20.82 -1.05
CA MET A 199 15.99 -20.91 -2.32
C MET A 199 17.40 -21.50 -2.16
N LEU A 200 18.15 -21.10 -1.14
CA LEU A 200 19.49 -21.65 -0.84
C LEU A 200 19.45 -23.13 -0.45
N VAL A 201 18.40 -23.56 0.26
CA VAL A 201 18.21 -24.97 0.64
C VAL A 201 17.78 -25.83 -0.55
N SER A 202 17.13 -25.26 -1.56
CA SER A 202 16.66 -25.97 -2.76
C SER A 202 17.74 -26.15 -3.83
N ILE A 203 18.92 -25.56 -3.70
CA ILE A 203 20.05 -25.79 -4.61
C ILE A 203 20.63 -27.19 -4.32
N PRO A 204 20.54 -28.16 -5.27
CA PRO A 204 21.11 -29.46 -5.05
C PRO A 204 22.63 -29.27 -4.81
N ARG A 205 23.13 -29.75 -3.68
CA ARG A 205 24.60 -29.90 -3.51
C ARG A 205 25.10 -30.70 -4.69
N MET A 206 25.77 -30.06 -5.63
CA MET A 206 26.57 -30.80 -6.60
C MET A 206 27.56 -31.61 -5.81
N LYS A 207 27.31 -32.93 -5.68
CA LYS A 207 28.27 -33.86 -5.18
C LYS A 207 29.49 -33.74 -6.09
N SER A 208 30.60 -33.31 -5.51
CA SER A 208 31.91 -33.39 -6.14
C SER A 208 32.10 -34.80 -6.70
N LEU A 209 32.12 -34.93 -8.01
CA LEU A 209 32.69 -36.08 -8.67
C LEU A 209 34.20 -35.95 -8.48
N ALA A 210 34.71 -36.71 -7.50
CA ALA A 210 36.09 -37.06 -7.40
C ALA A 210 36.29 -38.41 -8.10
#